data_b68a97c854ae5bdde1b15371c19b35bc
#
_entry.id   b68a97c854ae5bdde1b15371c19b35bc
#
_cell.length_a   1.000
_cell.length_b   1.000
_cell.length_c   1.000
_cell.angle_alpha   90.00
_cell.angle_beta   90.00
_cell.angle_gamma   90.00
#
_symmetry.space_group_name_H-M   'P 1'
#
loop_
_entity.id
_entity.type
_entity.pdbx_description
1 polymer ?
#
loop_
_entity_poly.entity_id
_entity_poly.type
_entity_poly.pdbx_seq_one_letter_code
_entity_poly.pdbx_strand_id
1 'polypeptide(L)'
;MLAVIALVGVFVVRLVDIQVVQASVLNEASAQKRSIPVTIYGTRGAIVDRNGTELADSVTRYNITTSPRLVKQFKGKLGGTRIKDVSVSTALDALAKASGGDVATMRKNIAANPKSDFAYLIKGLDVRHYEAVVDLGIPWIYKEQQASRVYPTAATTGNLTGFMGTDGAQAGLEYAYDQCLAGTNGSETYERGEDGVQLPGSTVTTKKAKDGGTLETTIDSDLQYMAQQTIASAAKTLQAESATATVTSVKTGELLAVADYPTVDPNDVDATTDKGAFGSRALTASYEPGSTIKAAIAAALIDQGKSTPTDQAVVPYSRTFPWGGTIHDSEFHPTENLTLTGILQNSSNVGITELGARLTAQQRFDYMKKFGLFEPETAIDYPGQPSMDYGTSPNWDQQTNINSMFGQGISTTAVQVASVFQTIANDGVRIPLHFVKGCTTADGKTIDAPDVQKQRVVSAAAATQVTDMLQSVVTGGTLVGMKPISGYNIAAKTGTAEVAEGSQGYGGQRITSVAGMAPAEDPQYVVTVTFTKPQTNKWSSGAAPAFRTLMSQVLEKYRVAPSASEAKLYPSTW
;
A
#
# COMPACT_ATOMS: atom_id res chain seq x y z
N MET A 1 32.79 -77.85 30.52
CA MET A 1 31.81 -77.88 29.41
C MET A 1 30.50 -77.16 29.76
N LEU A 2 29.80 -77.53 30.84
CA LEU A 2 28.54 -76.86 31.25
C LEU A 2 28.64 -75.30 31.43
N ALA A 3 29.71 -74.78 32.03
CA ALA A 3 29.91 -73.37 32.24
C ALA A 3 30.08 -72.60 30.92
N VAL A 4 30.68 -73.20 29.91
CA VAL A 4 30.84 -72.56 28.56
C VAL A 4 29.51 -72.55 27.84
N ILE A 5 28.68 -73.57 27.93
CA ILE A 5 27.35 -73.64 27.34
C ILE A 5 26.42 -72.64 28.00
N ALA A 6 26.47 -72.46 29.32
CA ALA A 6 25.72 -71.45 30.05
C ALA A 6 26.14 -70.00 29.63
N LEU A 7 27.43 -69.74 29.48
CA LEU A 7 27.97 -68.44 29.02
C LEU A 7 27.53 -68.13 27.60
N VAL A 8 27.60 -69.07 26.67
CA VAL A 8 27.09 -68.92 25.30
C VAL A 8 25.58 -68.67 25.29
N GLY A 9 24.84 -69.34 26.15
CA GLY A 9 23.38 -69.13 26.30
C GLY A 9 23.05 -67.70 26.72
N VAL A 10 23.79 -67.14 27.67
CA VAL A 10 23.64 -65.74 28.10
C VAL A 10 23.97 -64.75 26.94
N PHE A 11 25.02 -65.02 26.17
CA PHE A 11 25.35 -64.16 25.00
C PHE A 11 24.27 -64.24 23.91
N VAL A 12 23.74 -65.42 23.63
CA VAL A 12 22.64 -65.59 22.65
C VAL A 12 21.39 -64.79 23.08
N VAL A 13 20.99 -64.94 24.35
CA VAL A 13 19.84 -64.19 24.90
C VAL A 13 20.09 -62.71 24.81
N ARG A 14 21.29 -62.25 25.16
CA ARG A 14 21.62 -60.81 25.08
C ARG A 14 21.68 -60.32 23.64
N LEU A 15 22.16 -61.10 22.70
CA LEU A 15 22.15 -60.76 21.27
C LEU A 15 20.72 -60.68 20.73
N VAL A 16 19.83 -61.61 21.11
CA VAL A 16 18.42 -61.54 20.72
C VAL A 16 17.74 -60.33 21.35
N ASP A 17 18.03 -60.01 22.62
CA ASP A 17 17.52 -58.80 23.27
C ASP A 17 17.93 -57.51 22.51
N ILE A 18 19.23 -57.36 22.19
CA ILE A 18 19.75 -56.17 21.49
C ILE A 18 19.27 -56.12 20.03
N GLN A 19 19.30 -57.27 19.30
CA GLN A 19 19.06 -57.25 17.84
C GLN A 19 17.60 -57.41 17.46
N VAL A 20 16.75 -57.94 18.36
CA VAL A 20 15.33 -58.17 18.06
C VAL A 20 14.43 -57.33 18.97
N VAL A 21 14.60 -57.40 20.29
CA VAL A 21 13.69 -56.73 21.24
C VAL A 21 13.97 -55.24 21.33
N GLN A 22 15.24 -54.86 21.44
CA GLN A 22 15.64 -53.47 21.57
C GLN A 22 16.12 -52.82 20.26
N ALA A 23 16.09 -53.56 19.14
CA ALA A 23 16.66 -53.11 17.87
C ALA A 23 16.04 -51.80 17.39
N SER A 24 14.72 -51.64 17.48
CA SER A 24 14.02 -50.40 17.08
C SER A 24 14.42 -49.22 17.95
N VAL A 25 14.46 -49.37 19.26
CA VAL A 25 14.81 -48.32 20.22
C VAL A 25 16.26 -47.91 20.09
N LEU A 26 17.18 -48.87 19.93
CA LEU A 26 18.60 -48.60 19.75
C LEU A 26 18.92 -47.97 18.39
N ASN A 27 18.25 -48.43 17.34
CA ASN A 27 18.38 -47.81 16.02
C ASN A 27 17.82 -46.38 15.99
N GLU A 28 16.67 -46.13 16.61
CA GLU A 28 16.10 -44.81 16.72
C GLU A 28 16.99 -43.86 17.54
N ALA A 29 17.48 -44.30 18.70
CA ALA A 29 18.43 -43.53 19.50
C ALA A 29 19.76 -43.25 18.77
N SER A 30 20.23 -44.19 17.95
CA SER A 30 21.41 -44.04 17.11
C SER A 30 21.18 -43.06 15.94
N ALA A 31 20.02 -43.18 15.29
CA ALA A 31 19.62 -42.24 14.23
C ALA A 31 19.49 -40.81 14.76
N GLN A 32 18.83 -40.62 15.92
CA GLN A 32 18.70 -39.32 16.57
C GLN A 32 20.06 -38.70 16.90
N LYS A 33 21.04 -39.47 17.29
CA LYS A 33 22.41 -38.96 17.58
C LYS A 33 23.20 -38.57 16.33
N ARG A 34 22.89 -39.12 15.18
CA ARG A 34 23.59 -38.88 13.90
C ARG A 34 22.83 -37.93 12.99
N SER A 35 21.52 -37.83 13.17
CA SER A 35 20.71 -36.95 12.32
C SER A 35 20.85 -35.48 12.69
N ILE A 36 21.01 -34.69 11.66
CA ILE A 36 21.09 -33.22 11.74
C ILE A 36 19.78 -32.68 11.22
N PRO A 37 19.04 -31.96 12.05
CA PRO A 37 17.82 -31.30 11.60
C PRO A 37 18.17 -30.10 10.72
N VAL A 38 17.47 -29.96 9.60
CA VAL A 38 17.54 -28.82 8.69
C VAL A 38 16.13 -28.26 8.49
N THR A 39 16.02 -26.96 8.58
CA THR A 39 14.77 -26.27 8.25
C THR A 39 14.69 -26.05 6.74
N ILE A 40 13.60 -26.50 6.14
CA ILE A 40 13.23 -26.14 4.77
C ILE A 40 12.29 -24.95 4.87
N TYR A 41 12.73 -23.80 4.38
CA TYR A 41 11.91 -22.60 4.45
C TYR A 41 10.78 -22.67 3.43
N GLY A 42 9.53 -22.44 3.89
CA GLY A 42 8.42 -22.10 3.01
C GLY A 42 8.65 -20.71 2.45
N THR A 43 8.45 -20.53 1.16
CA THR A 43 8.62 -19.26 0.49
C THR A 43 7.43 -18.34 0.81
N ARG A 44 7.69 -17.08 1.16
CA ARG A 44 6.61 -16.09 1.28
C ARG A 44 6.04 -15.79 -0.10
N GLY A 45 4.72 -15.79 -0.22
CA GLY A 45 4.02 -15.61 -1.49
C GLY A 45 4.16 -14.21 -2.08
N ALA A 46 3.91 -14.08 -3.37
CA ALA A 46 4.04 -12.82 -4.09
C ALA A 46 2.85 -11.87 -3.83
N ILE A 47 3.11 -10.56 -3.93
CA ILE A 47 2.08 -9.53 -4.11
C ILE A 47 2.19 -9.08 -5.56
N VAL A 48 1.08 -9.16 -6.31
CA VAL A 48 1.07 -8.84 -7.74
C VAL A 48 0.06 -7.75 -8.08
N ASP A 49 0.34 -7.00 -9.13
CA ASP A 49 -0.57 -6.03 -9.70
C ASP A 49 -1.72 -6.74 -10.46
N ARG A 50 -2.66 -5.95 -11.02
CA ARG A 50 -3.80 -6.49 -11.78
C ARG A 50 -3.44 -7.29 -13.02
N ASN A 51 -2.21 -7.15 -13.52
CA ASN A 51 -1.68 -7.79 -14.73
C ASN A 51 -0.71 -8.94 -14.40
N GLY A 52 -0.50 -9.26 -13.12
CA GLY A 52 0.43 -10.27 -12.66
C GLY A 52 1.87 -9.77 -12.51
N THR A 53 2.12 -8.47 -12.60
CA THR A 53 3.45 -7.89 -12.35
C THR A 53 3.76 -7.93 -10.85
N GLU A 54 4.94 -8.41 -10.49
CA GLU A 54 5.35 -8.53 -9.09
C GLU A 54 5.60 -7.16 -8.46
N LEU A 55 4.89 -6.87 -7.38
CA LEU A 55 5.11 -5.70 -6.51
C LEU A 55 6.00 -6.07 -5.33
N ALA A 56 5.88 -7.30 -4.84
CA ALA A 56 6.75 -7.91 -3.86
C ALA A 56 6.88 -9.41 -4.14
N ASP A 57 8.11 -9.92 -4.09
CA ASP A 57 8.39 -11.34 -4.31
C ASP A 57 9.49 -11.85 -3.39
N SER A 58 9.64 -13.17 -3.31
CA SER A 58 10.65 -13.83 -2.51
C SER A 58 11.65 -14.53 -3.42
N VAL A 59 12.90 -14.10 -3.34
CA VAL A 59 14.00 -14.68 -4.10
C VAL A 59 14.89 -15.51 -3.20
N THR A 60 15.46 -16.57 -3.76
CA THR A 60 16.48 -17.35 -3.05
C THR A 60 17.79 -16.58 -2.97
N ARG A 61 18.33 -16.50 -1.75
CA ARG A 61 19.66 -15.97 -1.45
C ARG A 61 20.46 -17.00 -0.69
N TYR A 62 21.78 -16.84 -0.71
CA TYR A 62 22.69 -17.77 -0.04
C TYR A 62 23.62 -17.00 0.90
N ASN A 63 23.73 -17.51 2.12
CA ASN A 63 24.79 -17.09 3.03
C ASN A 63 25.95 -18.08 2.92
N ILE A 64 27.15 -17.56 2.99
CA ILE A 64 28.37 -18.35 3.12
C ILE A 64 28.86 -18.22 4.55
N THR A 65 28.96 -19.35 5.22
CA THR A 65 29.39 -19.45 6.60
C THR A 65 30.68 -20.28 6.68
N THR A 66 31.35 -20.23 7.81
CA THR A 66 32.54 -21.04 8.11
C THR A 66 32.55 -21.46 9.58
N SER A 67 33.30 -22.50 9.90
CA SER A 67 33.78 -22.77 11.26
C SER A 67 35.17 -22.18 11.41
N PRO A 68 35.38 -21.05 12.10
CA PRO A 68 36.69 -20.42 12.25
C PRO A 68 37.79 -21.38 12.70
N ARG A 69 37.51 -22.32 13.59
CA ARG A 69 38.47 -23.35 14.07
C ARG A 69 38.95 -24.31 12.98
N LEU A 70 38.21 -24.46 11.87
CA LEU A 70 38.51 -25.35 10.76
C LEU A 70 39.19 -24.64 9.58
N VAL A 71 39.31 -23.31 9.63
CA VAL A 71 39.93 -22.52 8.58
C VAL A 71 41.44 -22.75 8.57
N LYS A 72 41.90 -23.43 7.53
CA LYS A 72 43.31 -23.78 7.35
C LYS A 72 43.69 -23.86 5.87
N GLN A 73 44.99 -23.90 5.59
CA GLN A 73 45.52 -24.20 4.26
C GLN A 73 45.01 -25.56 3.76
N PHE A 74 44.72 -25.67 2.48
CA PHE A 74 44.24 -26.91 1.87
C PHE A 74 44.82 -27.11 0.46
N LYS A 75 44.68 -28.33 -0.07
CA LYS A 75 45.00 -28.63 -1.48
C LYS A 75 43.72 -28.59 -2.31
N GLY A 76 43.68 -27.73 -3.33
CA GLY A 76 42.50 -27.56 -4.16
C GLY A 76 42.80 -26.86 -5.48
N LYS A 77 41.76 -26.82 -6.33
CA LYS A 77 41.84 -26.19 -7.67
C LYS A 77 41.58 -24.69 -7.64
N LEU A 78 40.84 -24.19 -6.66
CA LEU A 78 40.40 -22.80 -6.49
C LEU A 78 39.88 -22.19 -7.80
N GLY A 79 38.88 -22.87 -8.42
CA GLY A 79 38.30 -22.48 -9.71
C GLY A 79 39.19 -22.77 -10.95
N GLY A 80 40.39 -23.35 -10.76
CA GLY A 80 41.28 -23.70 -11.84
C GLY A 80 41.29 -25.20 -12.17
N THR A 81 42.18 -25.60 -13.07
CA THR A 81 42.30 -27.00 -13.53
C THR A 81 43.33 -27.82 -12.71
N ARG A 82 44.33 -27.17 -12.08
CA ARG A 82 45.41 -27.82 -11.36
C ARG A 82 45.26 -27.72 -9.84
N ILE A 83 45.47 -28.83 -9.15
CA ILE A 83 45.55 -28.88 -7.69
C ILE A 83 46.86 -28.23 -7.23
N LYS A 84 46.74 -27.31 -6.27
CA LYS A 84 47.91 -26.62 -5.64
C LYS A 84 47.64 -26.40 -4.16
N ASP A 85 48.66 -26.07 -3.41
CA ASP A 85 48.50 -25.62 -2.04
C ASP A 85 47.92 -24.21 -2.03
N VAL A 86 46.80 -24.06 -1.33
CA VAL A 86 46.02 -22.81 -1.25
C VAL A 86 46.10 -22.28 0.18
N SER A 87 46.69 -21.12 0.36
CA SER A 87 46.70 -20.44 1.67
C SER A 87 45.33 -19.87 2.00
N VAL A 88 45.07 -19.67 3.29
CA VAL A 88 43.81 -19.02 3.76
C VAL A 88 43.64 -17.64 3.13
N SER A 89 44.72 -16.86 3.03
CA SER A 89 44.66 -15.54 2.38
C SER A 89 44.21 -15.64 0.93
N THR A 90 44.86 -16.53 0.15
CA THR A 90 44.53 -16.73 -1.27
C THR A 90 43.06 -17.21 -1.46
N ALA A 91 42.59 -18.06 -0.55
CA ALA A 91 41.21 -18.54 -0.58
C ALA A 91 40.19 -17.41 -0.31
N LEU A 92 40.45 -16.56 0.69
CA LEU A 92 39.59 -15.42 1.02
C LEU A 92 39.59 -14.35 -0.09
N ASP A 93 40.77 -14.10 -0.71
CA ASP A 93 40.85 -13.16 -1.84
C ASP A 93 40.04 -13.67 -3.06
N ALA A 94 40.11 -14.99 -3.34
CA ALA A 94 39.30 -15.61 -4.38
C ALA A 94 37.81 -15.59 -4.04
N LEU A 95 37.46 -15.85 -2.79
CA LEU A 95 36.08 -15.80 -2.29
C LEU A 95 35.49 -14.38 -2.43
N ALA A 96 36.26 -13.34 -2.03
CA ALA A 96 35.86 -11.95 -2.20
C ALA A 96 35.61 -11.58 -3.67
N LYS A 97 36.53 -12.02 -4.54
CA LYS A 97 36.40 -11.79 -6.00
C LYS A 97 35.15 -12.47 -6.59
N ALA A 98 34.88 -13.71 -6.21
CA ALA A 98 33.74 -14.47 -6.72
C ALA A 98 32.39 -13.96 -6.20
N SER A 99 32.37 -13.47 -4.97
CA SER A 99 31.14 -13.00 -4.30
C SER A 99 30.89 -11.50 -4.40
N GLY A 100 31.88 -10.70 -4.82
CA GLY A 100 31.83 -9.24 -4.69
C GLY A 100 31.97 -8.72 -3.25
N GLY A 101 32.27 -9.60 -2.30
CA GLY A 101 32.36 -9.26 -0.88
C GLY A 101 33.70 -8.64 -0.46
N ASP A 102 33.71 -8.10 0.78
CA ASP A 102 34.92 -7.47 1.34
C ASP A 102 35.79 -8.48 2.11
N VAL A 103 37.02 -8.68 1.66
CA VAL A 103 37.98 -9.61 2.28
C VAL A 103 38.38 -9.20 3.71
N ALA A 104 38.40 -7.89 4.01
CA ALA A 104 38.75 -7.41 5.35
C ALA A 104 37.66 -7.80 6.37
N THR A 105 36.42 -7.66 6.00
CA THR A 105 35.26 -8.12 6.80
C THR A 105 35.30 -9.63 7.03
N MET A 106 35.56 -10.42 6.00
CA MET A 106 35.69 -11.88 6.13
C MET A 106 36.79 -12.26 7.12
N ARG A 107 38.00 -11.64 7.01
CA ARG A 107 39.11 -11.84 7.94
C ARG A 107 38.74 -11.44 9.37
N LYS A 108 38.08 -10.30 9.55
CA LYS A 108 37.61 -9.81 10.84
C LYS A 108 36.64 -10.81 11.49
N ASN A 109 35.71 -11.32 10.74
CA ASN A 109 34.70 -12.27 11.24
C ASN A 109 35.29 -13.60 11.67
N ILE A 110 36.29 -14.11 10.94
CA ILE A 110 37.07 -15.31 11.34
C ILE A 110 37.89 -15.04 12.61
N ALA A 111 38.56 -13.90 12.68
CA ALA A 111 39.43 -13.53 13.79
C ALA A 111 38.69 -13.17 15.08
N ALA A 112 37.43 -12.76 14.99
CA ALA A 112 36.63 -12.37 16.14
C ALA A 112 36.46 -13.49 17.17
N ASN A 113 36.32 -14.74 16.71
CA ASN A 113 36.28 -15.91 17.59
C ASN A 113 36.91 -17.14 16.90
N PRO A 114 38.24 -17.30 16.95
CA PRO A 114 38.96 -18.35 16.21
C PRO A 114 38.59 -19.79 16.64
N LYS A 115 37.98 -19.96 17.81
CA LYS A 115 37.56 -21.29 18.33
C LYS A 115 36.10 -21.60 18.05
N SER A 116 35.36 -20.69 17.42
CA SER A 116 33.95 -20.85 17.12
C SER A 116 33.74 -21.90 16.02
N ASP A 117 32.59 -22.56 16.11
CA ASP A 117 32.08 -23.45 15.06
C ASP A 117 31.29 -22.71 13.97
N PHE A 118 31.06 -21.41 14.15
CA PHE A 118 30.22 -20.63 13.25
C PHE A 118 30.67 -19.18 13.12
N ALA A 119 30.77 -18.70 11.87
CA ALA A 119 30.88 -17.29 11.52
C ALA A 119 30.30 -17.07 10.11
N TYR A 120 29.60 -15.95 9.91
CA TYR A 120 29.23 -15.51 8.57
C TYR A 120 30.46 -14.92 7.86
N LEU A 121 30.68 -15.36 6.62
CA LEU A 121 31.64 -14.73 5.71
C LEU A 121 30.94 -13.76 4.77
N ILE A 122 29.83 -14.17 4.19
CA ILE A 122 29.02 -13.40 3.24
C ILE A 122 27.55 -13.68 3.50
N LYS A 123 26.71 -12.66 3.35
CA LYS A 123 25.25 -12.81 3.45
C LYS A 123 24.58 -12.38 2.15
N GLY A 124 23.49 -13.04 1.78
CA GLY A 124 22.56 -12.60 0.77
C GLY A 124 23.05 -12.71 -0.69
N LEU A 125 23.95 -13.64 -1.01
CA LEU A 125 24.41 -13.86 -2.39
C LEU A 125 23.24 -14.27 -3.30
N ASP A 126 23.21 -13.72 -4.50
CA ASP A 126 22.38 -14.24 -5.58
C ASP A 126 22.92 -15.57 -6.12
N VAL A 127 22.10 -16.25 -6.92
CA VAL A 127 22.45 -17.58 -7.48
C VAL A 127 23.76 -17.54 -8.28
N ARG A 128 24.00 -16.51 -9.08
CA ARG A 128 25.20 -16.41 -9.93
C ARG A 128 26.48 -16.28 -9.11
N HIS A 129 26.48 -15.40 -8.12
CA HIS A 129 27.65 -15.25 -7.23
C HIS A 129 27.83 -16.49 -6.34
N TYR A 130 26.72 -17.11 -5.93
CA TYR A 130 26.76 -18.35 -5.17
C TYR A 130 27.42 -19.49 -5.98
N GLU A 131 27.03 -19.71 -7.23
CA GLU A 131 27.65 -20.71 -8.10
C GLU A 131 29.14 -20.47 -8.27
N ALA A 132 29.54 -19.20 -8.53
CA ALA A 132 30.94 -18.82 -8.63
C ALA A 132 31.74 -19.12 -7.33
N VAL A 133 31.12 -18.95 -6.16
CA VAL A 133 31.72 -19.30 -4.86
C VAL A 133 31.85 -20.81 -4.69
N VAL A 134 30.84 -21.56 -5.07
CA VAL A 134 30.84 -23.05 -4.98
C VAL A 134 31.96 -23.64 -5.85
N ASP A 135 32.15 -23.11 -7.05
CA ASP A 135 33.16 -23.57 -8.01
C ASP A 135 34.58 -23.38 -7.51
N LEU A 136 34.81 -22.52 -6.51
CA LEU A 136 36.12 -22.40 -5.88
C LEU A 136 36.57 -23.66 -5.15
N GLY A 137 35.64 -24.52 -4.71
CA GLY A 137 35.93 -25.77 -4.01
C GLY A 137 36.67 -25.60 -2.69
N ILE A 138 36.33 -24.55 -1.93
CA ILE A 138 36.93 -24.28 -0.62
C ILE A 138 36.29 -25.20 0.43
N PRO A 139 37.07 -26.07 1.12
CA PRO A 139 36.46 -27.14 1.93
C PRO A 139 35.90 -26.71 3.27
N TRP A 140 36.21 -25.51 3.76
CA TRP A 140 35.77 -25.01 5.07
C TRP A 140 34.72 -23.93 4.98
N ILE A 141 34.06 -23.73 3.80
CA ILE A 141 32.87 -22.89 3.67
C ILE A 141 31.62 -23.77 3.64
N TYR A 142 30.59 -23.27 4.28
CA TYR A 142 29.26 -23.90 4.31
C TYR A 142 28.26 -22.95 3.68
N LYS A 143 27.16 -23.49 3.22
CA LYS A 143 26.11 -22.79 2.49
C LYS A 143 24.83 -22.84 3.30
N GLU A 144 24.19 -21.72 3.43
CA GLU A 144 22.87 -21.60 4.03
C GLU A 144 21.95 -20.90 3.04
N GLN A 145 20.93 -21.60 2.59
CA GLN A 145 19.91 -21.01 1.73
C GLN A 145 18.90 -20.26 2.59
N GLN A 146 18.51 -19.05 2.17
CA GLN A 146 17.45 -18.30 2.79
C GLN A 146 16.57 -17.61 1.74
N ALA A 147 15.29 -17.42 2.07
CA ALA A 147 14.43 -16.54 1.31
C ALA A 147 14.74 -15.07 1.67
N SER A 148 14.78 -14.22 0.67
CA SER A 148 14.92 -12.77 0.82
C SER A 148 13.77 -12.08 0.12
N ARG A 149 13.11 -11.17 0.79
CA ARG A 149 12.03 -10.38 0.20
C ARG A 149 12.62 -9.29 -0.69
N VAL A 150 12.05 -9.11 -1.87
CA VAL A 150 12.42 -8.05 -2.82
C VAL A 150 11.16 -7.33 -3.30
N TYR A 151 11.33 -6.06 -3.60
CA TYR A 151 10.25 -5.19 -4.05
C TYR A 151 10.67 -4.54 -5.37
N PRO A 152 10.34 -5.18 -6.52
CA PRO A 152 10.80 -4.71 -7.84
C PRO A 152 10.37 -3.30 -8.18
N THR A 153 9.22 -2.87 -7.68
CA THR A 153 8.66 -1.52 -7.89
C THR A 153 9.22 -0.48 -6.91
N ALA A 154 10.03 -0.91 -5.94
CA ALA A 154 10.70 -0.06 -4.96
C ALA A 154 9.76 0.99 -4.34
N ALA A 155 10.16 2.26 -4.32
CA ALA A 155 9.39 3.37 -3.77
C ALA A 155 8.06 3.68 -4.51
N THR A 156 7.80 3.08 -5.68
CA THR A 156 6.56 3.32 -6.43
C THR A 156 5.33 2.77 -5.72
N THR A 157 5.45 1.62 -5.10
CA THR A 157 4.34 0.96 -4.38
C THR A 157 4.63 0.74 -2.89
N GLY A 158 5.79 1.22 -2.39
CA GLY A 158 6.26 0.91 -1.06
C GLY A 158 5.29 1.25 0.06
N ASN A 159 4.57 2.37 -0.06
CA ASN A 159 3.53 2.75 0.89
C ASN A 159 2.34 1.78 0.91
N LEU A 160 2.05 1.10 -0.22
CA LEU A 160 0.97 0.11 -0.30
C LEU A 160 1.45 -1.28 0.10
N THR A 161 2.54 -1.76 -0.53
CA THR A 161 3.08 -3.09 -0.22
C THR A 161 3.51 -3.19 1.23
N GLY A 162 4.05 -2.09 1.79
CA GLY A 162 4.72 -2.14 3.07
C GLY A 162 6.05 -2.88 2.94
N PHE A 163 6.56 -3.40 4.05
CA PHE A 163 7.88 -4.04 4.10
C PHE A 163 7.98 -5.08 5.20
N MET A 164 8.98 -5.97 5.03
CA MET A 164 9.38 -6.95 6.03
C MET A 164 10.49 -6.36 6.90
N GLY A 165 10.39 -6.57 8.20
CA GLY A 165 11.45 -6.30 9.18
C GLY A 165 12.10 -7.58 9.69
N THR A 166 12.97 -7.44 10.70
CA THR A 166 13.63 -8.58 11.34
C THR A 166 12.63 -9.53 12.01
N ASP A 167 11.55 -8.98 12.55
CA ASP A 167 10.55 -9.71 13.33
C ASP A 167 9.28 -10.06 12.51
N GLY A 168 9.35 -10.01 11.19
CA GLY A 168 8.24 -10.31 10.28
C GLY A 168 7.70 -9.08 9.55
N ALA A 169 6.47 -9.17 9.09
CA ALA A 169 5.78 -8.10 8.36
C ALA A 169 5.51 -6.90 9.26
N GLN A 170 5.85 -5.68 8.80
CA GLN A 170 5.80 -4.47 9.63
C GLN A 170 4.75 -3.46 9.17
N ALA A 171 4.42 -3.42 7.90
CA ALA A 171 3.54 -2.39 7.34
C ALA A 171 2.80 -2.87 6.09
N GLY A 172 1.80 -2.11 5.69
CA GLY A 172 1.09 -2.25 4.41
C GLY A 172 0.44 -3.61 4.20
N LEU A 173 0.36 -4.03 2.94
CA LEU A 173 -0.21 -5.32 2.54
C LEU A 173 0.58 -6.51 3.09
N GLU A 174 1.90 -6.37 3.26
CA GLU A 174 2.72 -7.39 3.92
C GLU A 174 2.18 -7.74 5.31
N TYR A 175 1.80 -6.70 6.09
CA TYR A 175 1.26 -6.88 7.43
C TYR A 175 -0.20 -7.35 7.42
N ALA A 176 -1.05 -6.69 6.63
CA ALA A 176 -2.49 -6.98 6.60
C ALA A 176 -2.78 -8.42 6.14
N TYR A 177 -2.03 -8.90 5.15
CA TYR A 177 -2.25 -10.23 4.55
C TYR A 177 -1.17 -11.24 4.93
N ASP A 178 -0.48 -11.02 6.07
CA ASP A 178 0.61 -11.90 6.50
C ASP A 178 0.16 -13.36 6.64
N GLN A 179 -1.05 -13.60 7.10
CA GLN A 179 -1.58 -14.94 7.26
C GLN A 179 -1.64 -15.73 5.94
N CYS A 180 -1.98 -15.07 4.83
CA CYS A 180 -2.00 -15.70 3.51
C CYS A 180 -0.61 -15.75 2.88
N LEU A 181 0.15 -14.65 3.01
CA LEU A 181 1.46 -14.51 2.38
C LEU A 181 2.54 -15.38 3.04
N ALA A 182 2.45 -15.63 4.35
CA ALA A 182 3.49 -16.37 5.07
C ALA A 182 3.55 -17.83 4.64
N GLY A 183 4.73 -18.29 4.26
CA GLY A 183 5.01 -19.71 4.09
C GLY A 183 5.14 -20.42 5.43
N THR A 184 4.90 -21.73 5.43
CA THR A 184 5.12 -22.59 6.60
C THR A 184 6.36 -23.43 6.40
N ASN A 185 7.32 -23.32 7.33
CA ASN A 185 8.56 -24.08 7.25
C ASN A 185 8.32 -25.59 7.43
N GLY A 186 9.03 -26.34 6.62
CA GLY A 186 9.22 -27.77 6.75
C GLY A 186 10.47 -28.12 7.55
N SER A 187 10.71 -29.40 7.72
CA SER A 187 11.92 -29.92 8.34
C SER A 187 12.34 -31.23 7.70
N GLU A 188 13.65 -31.37 7.55
CA GLU A 188 14.32 -32.58 7.12
C GLU A 188 15.39 -32.96 8.14
N THR A 189 15.75 -34.20 8.14
CA THR A 189 16.94 -34.66 8.84
C THR A 189 17.84 -35.40 7.86
N TYR A 190 19.14 -35.28 8.00
CA TYR A 190 20.11 -36.08 7.27
C TYR A 190 21.22 -36.53 8.19
N GLU A 191 21.91 -37.61 7.83
CA GLU A 191 23.13 -38.04 8.50
C GLU A 191 24.36 -37.51 7.80
N ARG A 192 25.41 -37.20 8.56
CA ARG A 192 26.72 -36.78 8.02
C ARG A 192 27.83 -37.73 8.47
N GLY A 193 28.84 -37.85 7.60
CA GLY A 193 30.04 -38.55 7.93
C GLY A 193 30.93 -37.78 8.94
N GLU A 194 31.99 -38.41 9.42
CA GLU A 194 32.98 -37.79 10.33
C GLU A 194 33.69 -36.60 9.68
N ASP A 195 33.76 -36.59 8.35
CA ASP A 195 34.27 -35.48 7.52
C ASP A 195 33.29 -34.31 7.36
N GLY A 196 32.10 -34.41 7.94
CA GLY A 196 31.06 -33.42 7.86
C GLY A 196 30.21 -33.47 6.58
N VAL A 197 30.47 -34.39 5.67
CA VAL A 197 29.73 -34.52 4.40
C VAL A 197 28.41 -35.28 4.64
N GLN A 198 27.34 -34.79 4.03
CA GLN A 198 26.02 -35.45 4.06
C GLN A 198 26.11 -36.83 3.40
N LEU A 199 25.58 -37.84 4.08
CA LEU A 199 25.53 -39.21 3.55
C LEU A 199 24.45 -39.31 2.47
N PRO A 200 24.77 -39.79 1.25
CA PRO A 200 23.79 -39.96 0.21
C PRO A 200 22.65 -40.90 0.64
N GLY A 201 21.40 -40.46 0.40
CA GLY A 201 20.20 -41.25 0.73
C GLY A 201 19.79 -41.21 2.20
N SER A 202 20.47 -40.44 3.07
CA SER A 202 20.12 -40.33 4.50
C SER A 202 19.05 -39.27 4.79
N THR A 203 18.65 -38.48 3.79
CA THR A 203 17.65 -37.39 3.97
C THR A 203 16.26 -37.99 4.20
N VAL A 204 15.62 -37.56 5.29
CA VAL A 204 14.25 -37.88 5.64
C VAL A 204 13.46 -36.59 5.88
N THR A 205 12.47 -36.34 5.04
CA THR A 205 11.55 -35.20 5.25
C THR A 205 10.58 -35.54 6.37
N THR A 206 10.68 -34.80 7.49
CA THR A 206 9.80 -34.96 8.65
C THR A 206 8.55 -34.12 8.58
N LYS A 207 8.65 -32.94 7.93
CA LYS A 207 7.53 -32.04 7.65
C LYS A 207 7.77 -31.34 6.32
N LYS A 208 6.79 -31.38 5.42
CA LYS A 208 6.87 -30.64 4.15
C LYS A 208 6.73 -29.15 4.39
N ALA A 209 7.56 -28.34 3.75
CA ALA A 209 7.36 -26.90 3.64
C ALA A 209 6.09 -26.62 2.81
N LYS A 210 5.43 -25.51 3.11
CA LYS A 210 4.33 -24.97 2.29
C LYS A 210 4.65 -23.52 1.97
N ASP A 211 4.53 -23.16 0.71
CA ASP A 211 4.67 -21.77 0.29
C ASP A 211 3.42 -20.95 0.65
N GLY A 212 3.61 -19.65 0.78
CA GLY A 212 2.53 -18.68 0.97
C GLY A 212 1.70 -18.49 -0.30
N GLY A 213 0.53 -17.91 -0.13
CA GLY A 213 -0.38 -17.57 -1.24
C GLY A 213 0.04 -16.33 -2.00
N THR A 214 -0.53 -16.14 -3.19
CA THR A 214 -0.33 -14.93 -4.00
C THR A 214 -1.44 -13.93 -3.74
N LEU A 215 -1.09 -12.72 -3.30
CA LEU A 215 -2.03 -11.61 -3.12
C LEU A 215 -2.17 -10.84 -4.43
N GLU A 216 -3.37 -10.88 -5.02
CA GLU A 216 -3.69 -10.15 -6.24
C GLU A 216 -4.29 -8.79 -5.93
N THR A 217 -3.72 -7.72 -6.49
CA THR A 217 -4.24 -6.35 -6.34
C THR A 217 -4.97 -5.86 -7.57
N THR A 218 -5.73 -4.77 -7.42
CA THR A 218 -6.33 -4.04 -8.54
C THR A 218 -5.40 -2.96 -9.09
N ILE A 219 -4.28 -2.72 -8.42
CA ILE A 219 -3.29 -1.70 -8.81
C ILE A 219 -2.76 -2.04 -10.21
N ASP A 220 -2.65 -1.01 -11.03
CA ASP A 220 -1.94 -1.05 -12.31
C ASP A 220 -0.58 -0.38 -12.09
N SER A 221 0.49 -1.17 -12.10
CA SER A 221 1.83 -0.70 -11.73
C SER A 221 2.35 0.45 -12.60
N ASP A 222 2.02 0.46 -13.90
CA ASP A 222 2.39 1.56 -14.79
C ASP A 222 1.63 2.84 -14.42
N LEU A 223 0.32 2.73 -14.16
CA LEU A 223 -0.48 3.88 -13.73
C LEU A 223 -0.05 4.38 -12.36
N GLN A 224 0.28 3.47 -11.45
CA GLN A 224 0.83 3.79 -10.12
C GLN A 224 2.13 4.60 -10.27
N TYR A 225 3.02 4.18 -11.17
CA TYR A 225 4.25 4.91 -11.46
C TYR A 225 3.97 6.32 -12.00
N MET A 226 3.05 6.45 -12.97
CA MET A 226 2.64 7.75 -13.51
C MET A 226 2.06 8.67 -12.43
N ALA A 227 1.18 8.14 -11.59
CA ALA A 227 0.59 8.88 -10.48
C ALA A 227 1.66 9.33 -9.47
N GLN A 228 2.57 8.43 -9.10
CA GLN A 228 3.67 8.70 -8.17
C GLN A 228 4.59 9.81 -8.68
N GLN A 229 5.00 9.76 -9.95
CA GLN A 229 5.83 10.79 -10.57
C GLN A 229 5.09 12.13 -10.65
N THR A 230 3.82 12.12 -11.01
CA THR A 230 3.00 13.33 -11.14
C THR A 230 2.88 14.05 -9.80
N ILE A 231 2.49 13.36 -8.72
CA ILE A 231 2.34 14.02 -7.42
C ILE A 231 3.68 14.39 -6.78
N ALA A 232 4.73 13.58 -6.94
CA ALA A 232 6.04 13.89 -6.41
C ALA A 232 6.64 15.14 -7.05
N SER A 233 6.51 15.30 -8.37
CA SER A 233 6.93 16.49 -9.10
C SER A 233 6.13 17.73 -8.68
N ALA A 234 4.81 17.61 -8.57
CA ALA A 234 3.94 18.70 -8.16
C ALA A 234 4.18 19.09 -6.68
N ALA A 235 4.35 18.10 -5.77
CA ALA A 235 4.65 18.37 -4.37
C ALA A 235 5.96 19.14 -4.19
N LYS A 236 7.00 18.77 -4.94
CA LYS A 236 8.28 19.53 -4.96
C LYS A 236 8.10 20.96 -5.46
N THR A 237 7.35 21.15 -6.55
CA THR A 237 7.06 22.47 -7.12
C THR A 237 6.27 23.35 -6.14
N LEU A 238 5.28 22.75 -5.48
CA LEU A 238 4.44 23.41 -4.49
C LEU A 238 5.13 23.55 -3.13
N GLN A 239 6.28 22.91 -2.92
CA GLN A 239 6.93 22.76 -1.63
C GLN A 239 5.95 22.25 -0.57
N ALA A 240 5.15 21.25 -0.94
CA ALA A 240 4.17 20.65 -0.06
C ALA A 240 4.84 19.65 0.90
N GLU A 241 4.32 19.59 2.13
CA GLU A 241 4.79 18.61 3.14
C GLU A 241 4.51 17.18 2.70
N SER A 242 3.32 16.94 2.16
CA SER A 242 2.94 15.66 1.59
C SER A 242 1.92 15.83 0.46
N ALA A 243 1.74 14.77 -0.33
CA ALA A 243 0.72 14.72 -1.35
C ALA A 243 0.17 13.30 -1.50
N THR A 244 -1.08 13.20 -1.95
CA THR A 244 -1.72 11.93 -2.29
C THR A 244 -2.45 12.04 -3.62
N ALA A 245 -2.56 10.91 -4.34
CA ALA A 245 -3.46 10.79 -5.48
C ALA A 245 -4.12 9.42 -5.50
N THR A 246 -5.38 9.39 -5.95
CA THR A 246 -6.07 8.12 -6.23
C THR A 246 -6.64 8.12 -7.64
N VAL A 247 -6.66 6.95 -8.26
CA VAL A 247 -7.39 6.69 -9.51
C VAL A 247 -8.34 5.55 -9.27
N THR A 248 -9.62 5.80 -9.47
CA THR A 248 -10.71 4.85 -9.17
C THR A 248 -11.48 4.52 -10.43
N SER A 249 -11.75 3.25 -10.68
CA SER A 249 -12.72 2.79 -11.68
C SER A 249 -14.13 3.01 -11.16
N VAL A 250 -14.91 3.77 -11.89
CA VAL A 250 -16.31 4.14 -11.50
C VAL A 250 -17.19 2.91 -11.37
N LYS A 251 -17.12 1.99 -12.32
CA LYS A 251 -18.06 0.86 -12.45
C LYS A 251 -17.72 -0.32 -11.53
N THR A 252 -16.48 -0.41 -11.05
CA THR A 252 -16.02 -1.53 -10.22
C THR A 252 -15.69 -1.14 -8.78
N GLY A 253 -15.37 0.15 -8.49
CA GLY A 253 -14.85 0.61 -7.21
C GLY A 253 -13.37 0.26 -7.00
N GLU A 254 -12.71 -0.35 -8.01
CA GLU A 254 -11.30 -0.66 -7.93
C GLU A 254 -10.44 0.61 -7.88
N LEU A 255 -9.53 0.68 -6.91
CA LEU A 255 -8.45 1.63 -6.88
C LEU A 255 -7.34 1.10 -7.80
N LEU A 256 -7.11 1.79 -8.91
CA LEU A 256 -6.13 1.42 -9.93
C LEU A 256 -4.75 2.01 -9.63
N ALA A 257 -4.71 3.09 -8.89
CA ALA A 257 -3.52 3.69 -8.33
C ALA A 257 -3.84 4.41 -7.02
N VAL A 258 -2.93 4.29 -6.05
CA VAL A 258 -2.94 5.03 -4.79
C VAL A 258 -1.51 5.49 -4.54
N ALA A 259 -1.23 6.73 -4.84
CA ALA A 259 0.11 7.30 -4.77
C ALA A 259 0.26 8.25 -3.58
N ASP A 260 1.43 8.23 -2.98
CA ASP A 260 1.78 9.02 -1.79
C ASP A 260 3.13 9.72 -1.96
N TYR A 261 3.26 10.91 -1.42
CA TYR A 261 4.53 11.64 -1.31
C TYR A 261 4.67 12.24 0.10
N PRO A 262 5.81 12.11 0.77
CA PRO A 262 6.94 11.24 0.42
C PRO A 262 6.58 9.74 0.48
N THR A 263 7.44 8.91 -0.08
CA THR A 263 7.27 7.46 -0.15
C THR A 263 8.45 6.73 0.51
N VAL A 264 8.30 5.43 0.73
CA VAL A 264 9.35 4.53 1.27
C VAL A 264 9.80 3.56 0.19
N ASP A 265 11.10 3.27 0.13
CA ASP A 265 11.63 2.11 -0.59
C ASP A 265 11.68 0.91 0.39
N PRO A 266 10.85 -0.12 0.18
CA PRO A 266 10.85 -1.29 1.05
C PRO A 266 12.16 -2.11 1.02
N ASN A 267 13.00 -1.91 -0.01
CA ASN A 267 14.33 -2.53 -0.08
C ASN A 267 15.38 -1.79 0.78
N ASP A 268 15.12 -0.52 1.15
CA ASP A 268 16.01 0.33 1.96
C ASP A 268 15.20 1.26 2.89
N VAL A 269 14.51 0.65 3.83
CA VAL A 269 13.60 1.35 4.77
C VAL A 269 14.36 2.33 5.65
N ASP A 270 15.61 2.03 6.01
CA ASP A 270 16.43 2.85 6.90
C ASP A 270 16.83 4.20 6.26
N ALA A 271 16.81 4.30 4.95
CA ALA A 271 17.02 5.56 4.23
C ALA A 271 15.84 6.54 4.40
N THR A 272 14.67 6.07 4.85
CA THR A 272 13.46 6.88 5.01
C THR A 272 13.45 7.58 6.37
N THR A 273 13.59 8.90 6.37
CA THR A 273 13.58 9.72 7.60
C THR A 273 12.18 10.04 8.10
N ASP A 274 11.21 10.20 7.20
CA ASP A 274 9.81 10.46 7.53
C ASP A 274 9.07 9.15 7.82
N LYS A 275 8.89 8.82 9.08
CA LYS A 275 8.17 7.61 9.51
C LYS A 275 6.71 7.58 9.05
N GLY A 276 6.09 8.73 8.79
CA GLY A 276 4.75 8.81 8.22
C GLY A 276 4.67 8.27 6.78
N ALA A 277 5.82 8.10 6.10
CA ALA A 277 5.89 7.48 4.77
C ALA A 277 5.87 5.95 4.79
N PHE A 278 5.89 5.30 5.97
CA PHE A 278 5.85 3.84 6.08
C PHE A 278 4.48 3.23 5.71
N GLY A 279 3.45 4.05 5.66
CA GLY A 279 2.12 3.66 5.21
C GLY A 279 1.54 4.64 4.20
N SER A 280 0.41 4.28 3.59
CA SER A 280 -0.29 5.15 2.65
C SER A 280 -1.06 6.25 3.37
N ARG A 281 -0.64 7.50 3.18
CA ARG A 281 -1.37 8.67 3.67
C ARG A 281 -2.74 8.81 3.01
N ALA A 282 -2.90 8.37 1.78
CA ALA A 282 -4.18 8.39 1.09
C ALA A 282 -5.26 7.59 1.85
N LEU A 283 -4.84 6.54 2.60
CA LEU A 283 -5.69 5.66 3.39
C LEU A 283 -5.75 6.07 4.87
N THR A 284 -4.66 6.61 5.42
CA THR A 284 -4.50 6.75 6.88
C THR A 284 -4.45 8.19 7.39
N ALA A 285 -4.07 9.16 6.54
CA ALA A 285 -3.97 10.55 6.96
C ALA A 285 -5.34 11.25 6.87
N SER A 286 -5.84 11.65 8.03
CA SER A 286 -7.08 12.42 8.12
C SER A 286 -6.84 13.90 7.85
N TYR A 287 -7.76 14.51 7.11
CA TYR A 287 -7.77 15.94 6.86
C TYR A 287 -9.19 16.46 6.67
N GLU A 288 -9.40 17.75 6.81
CA GLU A 288 -10.68 18.39 6.48
C GLU A 288 -10.84 18.48 4.96
N PRO A 289 -11.91 17.88 4.36
CA PRO A 289 -12.04 17.77 2.90
C PRO A 289 -12.27 19.11 2.20
N GLY A 290 -12.67 20.13 2.94
CA GLY A 290 -13.01 21.43 2.40
C GLY A 290 -14.11 21.33 1.34
N SER A 291 -14.08 22.21 0.39
CA SER A 291 -15.15 22.40 -0.60
C SER A 291 -15.44 21.19 -1.51
N THR A 292 -14.65 20.14 -1.50
CA THR A 292 -14.97 18.90 -2.24
C THR A 292 -16.26 18.27 -1.73
N ILE A 293 -16.56 18.41 -0.42
CA ILE A 293 -17.78 17.86 0.19
C ILE A 293 -19.07 18.52 -0.31
N LYS A 294 -19.00 19.74 -0.87
CA LYS A 294 -20.15 20.45 -1.42
C LYS A 294 -20.87 19.64 -2.51
N ALA A 295 -20.15 18.75 -3.21
CA ALA A 295 -20.75 17.83 -4.17
C ALA A 295 -21.73 16.84 -3.49
N ALA A 296 -21.36 16.30 -2.32
CA ALA A 296 -22.23 15.41 -1.54
C ALA A 296 -23.43 16.16 -0.96
N ILE A 297 -23.23 17.39 -0.48
CA ILE A 297 -24.34 18.23 0.04
C ILE A 297 -25.34 18.56 -1.07
N ALA A 298 -24.84 18.96 -2.27
CA ALA A 298 -25.71 19.24 -3.41
C ALA A 298 -26.50 17.99 -3.85
N ALA A 299 -25.83 16.83 -3.89
CA ALA A 299 -26.48 15.56 -4.20
C ALA A 299 -27.59 15.22 -3.19
N ALA A 300 -27.33 15.38 -1.90
CA ALA A 300 -28.32 15.16 -0.85
C ALA A 300 -29.51 16.14 -0.94
N LEU A 301 -29.26 17.41 -1.22
CA LEU A 301 -30.29 18.43 -1.42
C LEU A 301 -31.23 18.06 -2.55
N ILE A 302 -30.68 17.67 -3.69
CA ILE A 302 -31.49 17.31 -4.88
C ILE A 302 -32.22 16.00 -4.64
N ASP A 303 -31.56 15.00 -4.07
CA ASP A 303 -32.17 13.70 -3.78
C ASP A 303 -33.36 13.79 -2.82
N GLN A 304 -33.32 14.70 -1.85
CA GLN A 304 -34.38 14.99 -0.91
C GLN A 304 -35.46 15.94 -1.48
N GLY A 305 -35.35 16.36 -2.74
CA GLY A 305 -36.25 17.35 -3.36
C GLY A 305 -36.22 18.71 -2.66
N LYS A 306 -35.13 19.04 -1.96
CA LYS A 306 -34.96 20.29 -1.21
C LYS A 306 -34.33 21.38 -2.06
N SER A 307 -33.74 21.04 -3.20
CA SER A 307 -33.16 21.99 -4.15
C SER A 307 -33.11 21.40 -5.55
N THR A 308 -32.93 22.29 -6.52
CA THR A 308 -32.68 22.00 -7.94
C THR A 308 -31.39 22.69 -8.36
N PRO A 309 -30.77 22.36 -9.52
CA PRO A 309 -29.58 23.04 -10.01
C PRO A 309 -29.73 24.56 -10.17
N THR A 310 -30.95 25.03 -10.38
CA THR A 310 -31.29 26.45 -10.63
C THR A 310 -31.91 27.15 -9.45
N ASP A 311 -32.00 26.51 -8.28
CA ASP A 311 -32.50 27.14 -7.06
C ASP A 311 -31.61 28.33 -6.66
N GLN A 312 -32.22 29.41 -6.31
CA GLN A 312 -31.66 30.74 -6.15
C GLN A 312 -31.24 31.03 -4.71
N ALA A 313 -30.12 31.72 -4.55
CA ALA A 313 -29.66 32.25 -3.28
C ALA A 313 -29.02 33.63 -3.49
N VAL A 314 -29.29 34.57 -2.55
CA VAL A 314 -28.57 35.83 -2.45
C VAL A 314 -27.35 35.61 -1.56
N VAL A 315 -26.15 35.75 -2.12
CA VAL A 315 -24.89 35.33 -1.50
C VAL A 315 -24.00 36.53 -1.23
N PRO A 316 -24.02 37.09 0.00
CA PRO A 316 -23.01 38.09 0.41
C PRO A 316 -21.66 37.41 0.66
N TYR A 317 -20.57 38.20 0.64
CA TYR A 317 -19.22 37.71 0.96
C TYR A 317 -19.13 37.00 2.32
N SER A 318 -19.84 37.51 3.34
CA SER A 318 -19.85 36.95 4.69
C SER A 318 -21.24 36.93 5.31
N ARG A 319 -21.46 36.03 6.25
CA ARG A 319 -22.69 35.90 7.01
C ARG A 319 -22.40 35.68 8.48
N THR A 320 -22.99 36.51 9.33
CA THR A 320 -22.97 36.35 10.78
C THR A 320 -24.29 35.76 11.27
N PHE A 321 -24.21 34.76 12.11
CA PHE A 321 -25.37 34.07 12.68
C PHE A 321 -25.79 34.68 14.02
N PRO A 322 -27.05 34.49 14.49
CA PRO A 322 -27.54 35.06 15.74
C PRO A 322 -26.73 34.68 17.00
N TRP A 323 -26.03 33.55 16.96
CA TRP A 323 -25.15 33.08 18.04
C TRP A 323 -23.71 33.63 17.95
N GLY A 324 -23.45 34.54 17.04
CA GLY A 324 -22.20 35.29 16.92
C GLY A 324 -21.14 34.67 15.98
N GLY A 325 -21.32 33.42 15.51
CA GLY A 325 -20.41 32.83 14.55
C GLY A 325 -20.50 33.50 13.18
N THR A 326 -19.37 33.59 12.48
CA THR A 326 -19.31 34.18 11.14
C THR A 326 -18.62 33.22 10.17
N ILE A 327 -19.17 33.10 8.97
CA ILE A 327 -18.53 32.43 7.83
C ILE A 327 -18.32 33.43 6.68
N HIS A 328 -17.38 33.13 5.81
CA HIS A 328 -17.12 33.94 4.61
C HIS A 328 -16.67 33.06 3.45
N ASP A 329 -16.80 33.57 2.24
CA ASP A 329 -16.23 32.98 1.05
C ASP A 329 -14.71 33.20 0.98
N SER A 330 -14.01 32.40 0.16
CA SER A 330 -12.53 32.41 0.13
C SER A 330 -11.97 33.74 -0.39
N GLU A 331 -12.69 34.37 -1.33
CA GLU A 331 -12.30 35.62 -1.96
C GLU A 331 -13.39 36.66 -1.76
N PHE A 332 -12.98 37.93 -1.57
CA PHE A 332 -13.94 39.02 -1.43
C PHE A 332 -14.69 39.23 -2.74
N HIS A 333 -16.02 39.35 -2.64
CA HIS A 333 -16.92 39.67 -3.75
C HIS A 333 -18.11 40.51 -3.25
N PRO A 334 -18.76 41.29 -4.11
CA PRO A 334 -20.03 41.94 -3.78
C PRO A 334 -21.12 40.86 -3.58
N THR A 335 -22.28 41.27 -3.07
CA THR A 335 -23.43 40.36 -3.02
C THR A 335 -23.78 39.84 -4.41
N GLU A 336 -23.80 38.54 -4.59
CA GLU A 336 -24.10 37.85 -5.86
C GLU A 336 -25.44 37.11 -5.79
N ASN A 337 -26.11 37.05 -6.95
CA ASN A 337 -27.31 36.27 -7.13
C ASN A 337 -26.93 34.92 -7.79
N LEU A 338 -26.73 33.89 -6.98
CA LEU A 338 -26.24 32.59 -7.45
C LEU A 338 -27.33 31.54 -7.44
N THR A 339 -27.29 30.63 -8.41
CA THR A 339 -28.04 29.37 -8.37
C THR A 339 -27.20 28.34 -7.56
N LEU A 340 -27.78 27.15 -7.26
CA LEU A 340 -26.98 26.04 -6.68
C LEU A 340 -25.79 25.69 -7.58
N THR A 341 -25.96 25.78 -8.91
CA THR A 341 -24.85 25.60 -9.87
C THR A 341 -23.78 26.67 -9.67
N GLY A 342 -24.15 27.93 -9.56
CA GLY A 342 -23.19 29.04 -9.31
C GLY A 342 -22.49 28.90 -7.95
N ILE A 343 -23.18 28.43 -6.94
CA ILE A 343 -22.59 28.12 -5.62
C ILE A 343 -21.50 27.05 -5.72
N LEU A 344 -21.72 25.98 -6.50
CA LEU A 344 -20.70 24.97 -6.76
C LEU A 344 -19.57 25.51 -7.64
N GLN A 345 -19.90 26.25 -8.70
CA GLN A 345 -18.96 26.87 -9.65
C GLN A 345 -17.98 27.80 -8.95
N ASN A 346 -18.46 28.73 -8.14
CA ASN A 346 -17.66 29.72 -7.40
C ASN A 346 -17.16 29.17 -6.07
N SER A 347 -17.62 27.96 -5.68
CA SER A 347 -17.26 27.33 -4.41
C SER A 347 -17.69 28.12 -3.18
N SER A 348 -18.82 28.85 -3.23
CA SER A 348 -19.30 29.68 -2.11
C SER A 348 -19.61 28.86 -0.85
N ASN A 349 -19.02 29.24 0.28
CA ASN A 349 -19.30 28.71 1.61
C ASN A 349 -20.64 29.27 2.13
N VAL A 350 -20.87 30.56 1.90
CA VAL A 350 -22.11 31.24 2.31
C VAL A 350 -23.29 30.67 1.55
N GLY A 351 -23.15 30.51 0.24
CA GLY A 351 -24.23 30.00 -0.61
C GLY A 351 -24.60 28.55 -0.30
N ILE A 352 -23.62 27.64 -0.13
CA ILE A 352 -23.93 26.24 0.22
C ILE A 352 -24.53 26.11 1.63
N THR A 353 -24.17 27.01 2.55
CA THR A 353 -24.77 27.04 3.89
C THR A 353 -26.23 27.48 3.83
N GLU A 354 -26.55 28.48 2.99
CA GLU A 354 -27.93 28.95 2.81
C GLU A 354 -28.87 27.84 2.32
N LEU A 355 -28.46 27.15 1.23
CA LEU A 355 -29.30 26.08 0.67
C LEU A 355 -29.17 24.79 1.50
N GLY A 356 -28.00 24.45 2.01
CA GLY A 356 -27.73 23.25 2.79
C GLY A 356 -28.45 23.19 4.13
N ALA A 357 -28.83 24.35 4.68
CA ALA A 357 -29.68 24.46 5.88
C ALA A 357 -31.11 23.88 5.69
N ARG A 358 -31.51 23.63 4.46
CA ARG A 358 -32.80 22.94 4.15
C ARG A 358 -32.77 21.45 4.54
N LEU A 359 -31.56 20.88 4.74
CA LEU A 359 -31.34 19.56 5.33
C LEU A 359 -31.05 19.70 6.82
N THR A 360 -31.58 18.82 7.63
CA THR A 360 -31.20 18.75 9.05
C THR A 360 -29.76 18.28 9.20
N ALA A 361 -29.12 18.53 10.35
CA ALA A 361 -27.79 18.02 10.65
C ALA A 361 -27.72 16.48 10.52
N GLN A 362 -28.76 15.78 11.02
CA GLN A 362 -28.84 14.33 10.91
C GLN A 362 -28.93 13.85 9.45
N GLN A 363 -29.74 14.49 8.61
CA GLN A 363 -29.82 14.13 7.19
C GLN A 363 -28.48 14.29 6.49
N ARG A 364 -27.75 15.40 6.71
CA ARG A 364 -26.43 15.61 6.14
C ARG A 364 -25.44 14.55 6.61
N PHE A 365 -25.44 14.25 7.89
CA PHE A 365 -24.58 13.22 8.48
C PHE A 365 -24.85 11.84 7.89
N ASP A 366 -26.13 11.46 7.79
CA ASP A 366 -26.54 10.15 7.23
C ASP A 366 -26.12 10.00 5.75
N TYR A 367 -26.25 11.08 4.96
CA TYR A 367 -25.75 11.07 3.58
C TYR A 367 -24.23 10.95 3.53
N MET A 368 -23.50 11.70 4.36
CA MET A 368 -22.04 11.62 4.42
C MET A 368 -21.57 10.20 4.76
N LYS A 369 -22.20 9.54 5.73
CA LYS A 369 -21.93 8.11 6.03
C LYS A 369 -22.22 7.20 4.85
N LYS A 370 -23.36 7.37 4.19
CA LYS A 370 -23.71 6.56 3.01
C LYS A 370 -22.71 6.77 1.86
N PHE A 371 -22.13 7.95 1.70
CA PHE A 371 -21.07 8.24 0.75
C PHE A 371 -19.71 7.61 1.12
N GLY A 372 -19.58 7.02 2.31
CA GLY A 372 -18.37 6.35 2.79
C GLY A 372 -17.46 7.23 3.64
N LEU A 373 -17.97 8.32 4.21
CA LEU A 373 -17.21 9.18 5.12
C LEU A 373 -17.29 8.67 6.57
N PHE A 374 -16.30 9.05 7.39
CA PHE A 374 -16.22 8.85 8.84
C PHE A 374 -15.82 7.44 9.32
N GLU A 375 -16.01 6.42 8.52
CA GLU A 375 -15.63 5.03 8.88
C GLU A 375 -14.54 4.50 7.95
N PRO A 376 -13.69 3.57 8.41
CA PRO A 376 -12.75 2.90 7.53
C PRO A 376 -13.48 2.29 6.32
N GLU A 377 -12.83 2.28 5.16
CA GLU A 377 -13.37 1.58 4.00
C GLU A 377 -13.27 0.06 4.26
N THR A 378 -14.41 -0.58 4.49
CA THR A 378 -14.49 -1.98 4.94
C THR A 378 -13.99 -2.99 3.91
N ALA A 379 -13.98 -2.61 2.63
CA ALA A 379 -13.43 -3.43 1.55
C ALA A 379 -11.90 -3.30 1.41
N ILE A 380 -11.26 -2.52 2.27
CA ILE A 380 -9.82 -2.33 2.33
C ILE A 380 -9.31 -2.82 3.68
N ASP A 381 -8.63 -3.98 3.70
CA ASP A 381 -7.85 -4.39 4.86
C ASP A 381 -6.47 -3.76 4.77
N TYR A 382 -6.31 -2.63 5.44
CA TYR A 382 -5.06 -1.86 5.48
C TYR A 382 -4.89 -1.25 6.88
N PRO A 383 -3.70 -1.42 7.51
CA PRO A 383 -3.50 -0.98 8.89
C PRO A 383 -3.53 0.55 9.01
N GLY A 384 -4.12 1.03 10.08
CA GLY A 384 -4.09 2.45 10.45
C GLY A 384 -5.15 3.32 9.76
N GLN A 385 -6.13 2.75 9.06
CA GLN A 385 -7.28 3.52 8.59
C GLN A 385 -7.98 4.19 9.78
N PRO A 386 -8.27 5.50 9.71
CA PRO A 386 -8.92 6.19 10.82
C PRO A 386 -10.39 5.82 10.91
N SER A 387 -10.85 5.58 12.13
CA SER A 387 -12.26 5.57 12.47
C SER A 387 -12.59 6.89 13.17
N MET A 388 -13.56 7.61 12.63
CA MET A 388 -14.06 8.84 13.23
C MET A 388 -15.40 8.52 13.85
N ASP A 389 -15.36 8.09 15.11
CA ASP A 389 -16.57 7.69 15.83
C ASP A 389 -17.45 8.92 16.17
N TYR A 390 -18.28 9.29 15.21
CA TYR A 390 -19.38 10.23 15.44
C TYR A 390 -20.66 9.51 15.92
N GLY A 391 -20.61 8.22 16.19
CA GLY A 391 -21.76 7.41 16.57
C GLY A 391 -22.85 7.37 15.50
N THR A 392 -24.11 7.41 15.93
CA THR A 392 -25.29 7.39 15.05
C THR A 392 -25.85 8.79 14.76
N SER A 393 -25.36 9.81 15.45
CA SER A 393 -25.85 11.18 15.36
C SER A 393 -24.70 12.17 15.55
N PRO A 394 -24.63 13.24 14.76
CA PRO A 394 -23.57 14.21 14.92
C PRO A 394 -23.81 15.06 16.18
N ASN A 395 -22.90 14.97 17.14
CA ASN A 395 -22.86 15.90 18.28
C ASN A 395 -22.14 17.21 17.88
N TRP A 396 -22.53 17.77 16.75
CA TRP A 396 -21.94 19.01 16.26
C TRP A 396 -22.45 20.21 17.05
N ASP A 397 -21.53 21.06 17.49
CA ASP A 397 -21.87 22.38 17.95
C ASP A 397 -22.43 23.25 16.80
N GLN A 398 -22.87 24.46 17.10
CA GLN A 398 -23.45 25.35 16.11
C GLN A 398 -22.48 25.71 14.97
N GLN A 399 -21.18 25.90 15.29
CA GLN A 399 -20.17 26.23 14.29
C GLN A 399 -19.87 25.02 13.41
N THR A 400 -19.61 23.85 13.99
CA THR A 400 -19.34 22.61 13.25
C THR A 400 -20.52 22.20 12.37
N ASN A 401 -21.76 22.39 12.88
CA ASN A 401 -22.96 22.13 12.09
C ASN A 401 -23.04 22.96 10.80
N ILE A 402 -22.55 24.19 10.84
CA ILE A 402 -22.45 25.06 9.65
C ILE A 402 -21.24 24.68 8.78
N ASN A 403 -20.08 24.55 9.41
CA ASN A 403 -18.82 24.28 8.71
C ASN A 403 -18.82 22.94 7.97
N SER A 404 -19.52 21.93 8.49
CA SER A 404 -19.65 20.62 7.84
C SER A 404 -20.25 20.69 6.43
N MET A 405 -21.03 21.74 6.12
CA MET A 405 -21.63 21.91 4.79
C MET A 405 -20.61 22.27 3.70
N PHE A 406 -19.47 22.82 4.12
CA PHE A 406 -18.36 23.14 3.19
C PHE A 406 -17.06 22.41 3.54
N GLY A 407 -17.14 21.38 4.40
CA GLY A 407 -16.07 20.42 4.65
C GLY A 407 -15.02 20.88 5.66
N GLN A 408 -15.37 21.77 6.58
CA GLN A 408 -14.59 22.09 7.77
C GLN A 408 -15.27 21.56 9.04
N GLY A 409 -14.48 21.32 10.09
CA GLY A 409 -14.97 20.70 11.33
C GLY A 409 -15.33 19.21 11.21
N ILE A 410 -15.04 18.61 10.08
CA ILE A 410 -15.14 17.16 9.83
C ILE A 410 -13.84 16.68 9.20
N SER A 411 -13.49 15.42 9.44
CA SER A 411 -12.26 14.84 8.89
C SER A 411 -12.58 13.67 7.96
N THR A 412 -11.68 13.44 6.99
CA THR A 412 -11.80 12.37 5.98
C THR A 412 -10.42 11.99 5.47
N THR A 413 -10.31 10.87 4.75
CA THR A 413 -9.12 10.49 3.99
C THR A 413 -9.29 10.79 2.49
N ALA A 414 -8.20 10.75 1.73
CA ALA A 414 -8.27 10.94 0.27
C ALA A 414 -9.13 9.86 -0.42
N VAL A 415 -9.07 8.62 0.07
CA VAL A 415 -9.89 7.51 -0.44
C VAL A 415 -11.37 7.73 -0.14
N GLN A 416 -11.72 8.25 1.03
CA GLN A 416 -13.12 8.58 1.36
C GLN A 416 -13.67 9.70 0.47
N VAL A 417 -12.86 10.71 0.12
CA VAL A 417 -13.26 11.72 -0.88
C VAL A 417 -13.47 11.06 -2.25
N ALA A 418 -12.58 10.14 -2.66
CA ALA A 418 -12.75 9.39 -3.91
C ALA A 418 -14.05 8.58 -3.92
N SER A 419 -14.48 8.01 -2.78
CA SER A 419 -15.76 7.31 -2.64
C SER A 419 -16.98 8.21 -2.91
N VAL A 420 -16.93 9.47 -2.47
CA VAL A 420 -18.00 10.45 -2.77
C VAL A 420 -18.11 10.66 -4.28
N PHE A 421 -16.98 10.91 -4.96
CA PHE A 421 -16.97 11.16 -6.41
C PHE A 421 -17.29 9.90 -7.21
N GLN A 422 -16.81 8.72 -6.78
CA GLN A 422 -17.19 7.44 -7.40
C GLN A 422 -18.71 7.22 -7.32
N THR A 423 -19.31 7.50 -6.18
CA THR A 423 -20.76 7.35 -5.99
C THR A 423 -21.56 8.26 -6.94
N ILE A 424 -21.17 9.54 -7.02
CA ILE A 424 -21.80 10.49 -7.95
C ILE A 424 -21.60 10.06 -9.39
N ALA A 425 -20.39 9.69 -9.77
CA ALA A 425 -20.01 9.21 -11.10
C ALA A 425 -20.75 7.92 -11.52
N ASN A 426 -21.15 7.10 -10.56
CA ASN A 426 -21.82 5.82 -10.77
C ASN A 426 -23.33 5.91 -10.50
N ASP A 427 -23.98 6.95 -11.03
CA ASP A 427 -25.42 7.15 -10.94
C ASP A 427 -25.97 7.11 -9.50
N GLY A 428 -25.18 7.56 -8.54
CA GLY A 428 -25.56 7.58 -7.13
C GLY A 428 -25.47 6.23 -6.42
N VAL A 429 -24.81 5.24 -7.00
CA VAL A 429 -24.56 3.93 -6.40
C VAL A 429 -23.12 3.86 -5.92
N ARG A 430 -22.90 3.81 -4.62
CA ARG A 430 -21.61 3.54 -4.00
C ARG A 430 -21.23 2.09 -4.22
N ILE A 431 -20.00 1.87 -4.65
CA ILE A 431 -19.31 0.59 -4.62
C ILE A 431 -18.14 0.77 -3.65
N PRO A 432 -18.04 0.00 -2.56
CA PRO A 432 -16.92 0.09 -1.64
C PRO A 432 -15.59 0.06 -2.38
N LEU A 433 -14.73 1.05 -2.13
CA LEU A 433 -13.44 1.13 -2.80
C LEU A 433 -12.51 0.03 -2.29
N HIS A 434 -11.74 -0.57 -3.18
CA HIS A 434 -10.83 -1.66 -2.84
C HIS A 434 -9.63 -1.69 -3.79
N PHE A 435 -8.52 -2.24 -3.32
CA PHE A 435 -7.33 -2.47 -4.16
C PHE A 435 -6.74 -3.87 -4.03
N VAL A 436 -7.42 -4.78 -3.34
CA VAL A 436 -7.13 -6.21 -3.29
C VAL A 436 -8.27 -6.96 -3.96
N LYS A 437 -7.96 -7.96 -4.78
CA LYS A 437 -8.94 -8.88 -5.36
C LYS A 437 -9.14 -10.12 -4.48
N GLY A 438 -8.09 -10.51 -3.78
CA GLY A 438 -8.06 -11.69 -2.92
C GLY A 438 -6.67 -12.29 -2.86
N CYS A 439 -6.53 -13.30 -2.02
CA CYS A 439 -5.28 -14.06 -1.89
C CYS A 439 -5.52 -15.51 -2.33
N THR A 440 -4.76 -15.96 -3.32
CA THR A 440 -4.82 -17.34 -3.82
C THR A 440 -3.77 -18.17 -3.09
N THR A 441 -4.22 -19.06 -2.22
CA THR A 441 -3.36 -19.96 -1.42
C THR A 441 -2.64 -20.99 -2.29
N ALA A 442 -1.58 -21.63 -1.79
CA ALA A 442 -0.79 -22.61 -2.52
C ALA A 442 -1.60 -23.83 -3.03
N ASP A 443 -2.75 -24.12 -2.41
CA ASP A 443 -3.70 -25.16 -2.84
C ASP A 443 -4.78 -24.63 -3.81
N GLY A 444 -4.63 -23.38 -4.29
CA GLY A 444 -5.47 -22.78 -5.34
C GLY A 444 -6.80 -22.21 -4.84
N LYS A 445 -7.00 -22.09 -3.53
CA LYS A 445 -8.20 -21.49 -2.96
C LYS A 445 -8.02 -19.98 -2.82
N THR A 446 -8.98 -19.19 -3.30
CA THR A 446 -9.02 -17.75 -3.03
C THR A 446 -9.66 -17.46 -1.68
N ILE A 447 -8.98 -16.69 -0.86
CA ILE A 447 -9.43 -16.17 0.43
C ILE A 447 -9.26 -14.64 0.46
N ASP A 448 -9.78 -13.99 1.50
CA ASP A 448 -9.63 -12.55 1.73
C ASP A 448 -10.10 -11.66 0.56
N ALA A 449 -11.07 -12.15 -0.22
CA ALA A 449 -11.72 -11.33 -1.23
C ALA A 449 -12.57 -10.24 -0.55
N PRO A 450 -12.53 -8.97 -1.04
CA PRO A 450 -13.25 -7.87 -0.43
C PRO A 450 -14.77 -8.03 -0.55
N ASP A 451 -15.51 -7.60 0.47
CA ASP A 451 -16.97 -7.46 0.37
C ASP A 451 -17.33 -6.11 -0.27
N VAL A 452 -17.77 -6.16 -1.51
CA VAL A 452 -18.09 -4.98 -2.34
C VAL A 452 -19.60 -4.79 -2.54
N GLN A 453 -20.38 -4.89 -1.49
CA GLN A 453 -21.82 -4.70 -1.54
C GLN A 453 -22.19 -3.29 -2.02
N LYS A 454 -22.88 -3.23 -3.16
CA LYS A 454 -23.31 -1.97 -3.77
C LYS A 454 -24.46 -1.35 -2.99
N GLN A 455 -24.39 -0.04 -2.78
CA GLN A 455 -25.42 0.70 -2.05
C GLN A 455 -25.88 1.94 -2.83
N ARG A 456 -27.18 2.10 -3.07
CA ARG A 456 -27.70 3.37 -3.57
C ARG A 456 -27.68 4.42 -2.46
N VAL A 457 -26.99 5.51 -2.73
CA VAL A 457 -26.86 6.65 -1.81
C VAL A 457 -27.80 7.77 -2.20
N VAL A 458 -27.84 8.11 -3.49
CA VAL A 458 -28.74 9.09 -4.08
C VAL A 458 -29.36 8.53 -5.36
N SER A 459 -30.43 9.15 -5.83
CA SER A 459 -31.07 8.81 -7.11
C SER A 459 -30.13 9.11 -8.28
N ALA A 460 -30.27 8.36 -9.39
CA ALA A 460 -29.49 8.61 -10.60
C ALA A 460 -29.69 10.04 -11.12
N ALA A 461 -30.94 10.55 -11.03
CA ALA A 461 -31.24 11.92 -11.43
C ALA A 461 -30.48 12.97 -10.62
N ALA A 462 -30.36 12.78 -9.29
CA ALA A 462 -29.59 13.67 -8.44
C ALA A 462 -28.08 13.60 -8.80
N ALA A 463 -27.55 12.40 -8.98
CA ALA A 463 -26.15 12.19 -9.38
C ALA A 463 -25.82 12.87 -10.72
N THR A 464 -26.66 12.65 -11.75
CA THR A 464 -26.49 13.28 -13.07
C THR A 464 -26.54 14.80 -12.98
N GLN A 465 -27.51 15.38 -12.25
CA GLN A 465 -27.61 16.84 -12.09
C GLN A 465 -26.36 17.41 -11.39
N VAL A 466 -25.82 16.72 -10.38
CA VAL A 466 -24.56 17.16 -9.73
C VAL A 466 -23.38 17.07 -10.69
N THR A 467 -23.27 15.99 -11.46
CA THR A 467 -22.22 15.87 -12.48
C THR A 467 -22.30 16.98 -13.51
N ASP A 468 -23.51 17.30 -14.00
CA ASP A 468 -23.72 18.42 -14.93
C ASP A 468 -23.28 19.77 -14.30
N MET A 469 -23.68 20.05 -13.03
CA MET A 469 -23.26 21.27 -12.32
C MET A 469 -21.73 21.34 -12.13
N LEU A 470 -21.06 20.21 -11.86
CA LEU A 470 -19.61 20.18 -11.64
C LEU A 470 -18.81 20.46 -12.91
N GLN A 471 -19.38 20.36 -14.11
CA GLN A 471 -18.75 20.80 -15.35
C GLN A 471 -18.55 22.34 -15.37
N SER A 472 -19.47 23.10 -14.75
CA SER A 472 -19.35 24.56 -14.67
C SER A 472 -18.12 25.02 -13.85
N VAL A 473 -17.67 24.20 -12.89
CA VAL A 473 -16.44 24.47 -12.10
C VAL A 473 -15.20 24.53 -12.99
N VAL A 474 -15.19 23.70 -14.02
CA VAL A 474 -14.07 23.60 -14.99
C VAL A 474 -14.19 24.65 -16.09
N THR A 475 -15.39 24.90 -16.57
CA THR A 475 -15.63 25.79 -17.73
C THR A 475 -15.71 27.28 -17.37
N GLY A 476 -16.17 27.62 -16.18
CA GLY A 476 -16.37 29.01 -15.76
C GLY A 476 -16.08 29.30 -14.30
N GLY A 477 -15.63 28.31 -13.53
CA GLY A 477 -15.46 28.41 -12.08
C GLY A 477 -14.00 28.33 -11.61
N THR A 478 -13.81 27.75 -10.43
CA THR A 478 -12.51 27.70 -9.74
C THR A 478 -11.41 26.94 -10.49
N LEU A 479 -11.75 26.19 -11.54
CA LEU A 479 -10.80 25.49 -12.41
C LEU A 479 -10.71 26.08 -13.83
N VAL A 480 -11.30 27.25 -14.09
CA VAL A 480 -11.31 27.90 -15.42
C VAL A 480 -9.89 28.12 -15.98
N GLY A 481 -8.90 28.32 -15.12
CA GLY A 481 -7.48 28.43 -15.51
C GLY A 481 -6.79 27.11 -15.84
N MET A 482 -7.42 25.98 -15.61
CA MET A 482 -6.89 24.66 -15.96
C MET A 482 -7.00 24.47 -17.48
N LYS A 483 -5.86 24.15 -18.14
CA LYS A 483 -5.90 23.82 -19.58
C LYS A 483 -6.85 22.65 -19.83
N PRO A 484 -7.77 22.75 -20.81
CA PRO A 484 -8.67 21.67 -21.14
C PRO A 484 -7.95 20.35 -21.45
N ILE A 485 -8.59 19.23 -21.16
CA ILE A 485 -8.21 17.92 -21.69
C ILE A 485 -8.96 17.76 -23.00
N SER A 486 -8.22 17.81 -24.12
CA SER A 486 -8.81 17.82 -25.46
C SER A 486 -9.71 16.59 -25.70
N GLY A 487 -10.93 16.84 -26.14
CA GLY A 487 -11.89 15.80 -26.44
C GLY A 487 -12.68 15.27 -25.24
N TYR A 488 -12.51 15.85 -24.03
CA TYR A 488 -13.22 15.35 -22.86
C TYR A 488 -13.89 16.46 -22.04
N ASN A 489 -15.16 16.28 -21.70
CA ASN A 489 -15.83 17.05 -20.68
C ASN A 489 -15.44 16.52 -19.30
N ILE A 490 -15.06 17.41 -18.40
CA ILE A 490 -14.61 17.08 -17.05
C ILE A 490 -15.58 17.65 -16.03
N ALA A 491 -16.03 16.83 -15.11
CA ALA A 491 -16.76 17.27 -13.93
C ALA A 491 -15.83 17.20 -12.72
N ALA A 492 -15.59 18.31 -12.04
CA ALA A 492 -14.63 18.34 -10.94
C ALA A 492 -15.01 19.36 -9.86
N LYS A 493 -14.43 19.21 -8.68
CA LYS A 493 -14.55 20.15 -7.57
C LYS A 493 -13.21 20.38 -6.91
N THR A 494 -12.92 21.65 -6.65
CA THR A 494 -11.75 22.07 -5.88
C THR A 494 -12.02 21.98 -4.38
N GLY A 495 -10.97 21.69 -3.62
CA GLY A 495 -10.94 21.79 -2.17
C GLY A 495 -9.79 22.69 -1.71
N THR A 496 -10.10 23.60 -0.81
CA THR A 496 -9.10 24.36 -0.06
C THR A 496 -9.59 24.37 1.38
N ALA A 497 -8.92 23.63 2.25
CA ALA A 497 -9.21 23.57 3.67
C ALA A 497 -8.07 24.21 4.45
N GLU A 498 -8.40 24.93 5.52
CA GLU A 498 -7.40 25.42 6.45
C GLU A 498 -7.02 24.30 7.43
N VAL A 499 -5.74 24.27 7.80
CA VAL A 499 -5.25 23.27 8.77
C VAL A 499 -5.40 23.86 10.17
N ALA A 500 -6.09 23.11 11.04
CA ALA A 500 -6.19 23.49 12.46
C ALA A 500 -4.82 23.32 13.15
N GLU A 501 -4.34 24.37 13.81
CA GLU A 501 -3.08 24.37 14.55
C GLU A 501 -3.36 24.24 16.07
N GLY A 502 -4.00 23.14 16.45
CA GLY A 502 -4.36 22.85 17.84
C GLY A 502 -5.26 23.91 18.46
N SER A 503 -4.94 24.39 19.68
CA SER A 503 -5.73 25.39 20.40
C SER A 503 -5.66 26.81 19.79
N GLN A 504 -4.80 27.05 18.80
CA GLN A 504 -4.66 28.36 18.14
C GLN A 504 -5.65 28.57 16.98
N GLY A 505 -6.47 27.56 16.66
CA GLY A 505 -7.40 27.61 15.55
C GLY A 505 -6.72 27.41 14.20
N TYR A 506 -7.17 28.12 13.16
CA TYR A 506 -6.65 27.98 11.80
C TYR A 506 -5.49 28.95 11.56
N GLY A 507 -4.28 28.40 11.28
CA GLY A 507 -3.01 29.15 11.23
C GLY A 507 -2.55 29.58 9.83
N GLY A 508 -3.42 29.55 8.82
CA GLY A 508 -3.06 29.93 7.45
C GLY A 508 -2.31 28.87 6.64
N GLN A 509 -2.01 27.72 7.22
CA GLN A 509 -1.62 26.53 6.47
C GLN A 509 -2.87 25.91 5.83
N ARG A 510 -2.70 25.33 4.63
CA ARG A 510 -3.82 24.81 3.86
C ARG A 510 -3.56 23.39 3.34
N ILE A 511 -4.66 22.70 3.06
CA ILE A 511 -4.68 21.50 2.24
C ILE A 511 -5.43 21.86 0.96
N THR A 512 -4.81 21.61 -0.18
CA THR A 512 -5.39 21.91 -1.48
C THR A 512 -5.65 20.64 -2.25
N SER A 513 -6.83 20.52 -2.83
CA SER A 513 -7.22 19.30 -3.53
C SER A 513 -8.06 19.58 -4.77
N VAL A 514 -8.07 18.64 -5.68
CA VAL A 514 -9.04 18.53 -6.78
C VAL A 514 -9.52 17.10 -6.84
N ALA A 515 -10.83 16.90 -6.90
CA ALA A 515 -11.46 15.62 -7.16
C ALA A 515 -12.39 15.76 -8.36
N GLY A 516 -12.33 14.82 -9.30
CA GLY A 516 -13.16 14.92 -10.50
C GLY A 516 -13.25 13.61 -11.27
N MET A 517 -14.12 13.61 -12.25
CA MET A 517 -14.45 12.45 -13.07
C MET A 517 -14.48 12.79 -14.56
N ALA A 518 -14.22 11.81 -15.39
CA ALA A 518 -14.24 11.95 -16.85
C ALA A 518 -14.57 10.62 -17.55
N PRO A 519 -15.19 10.68 -18.77
CA PRO A 519 -15.93 11.82 -19.34
C PRO A 519 -17.13 12.19 -18.47
N ALA A 520 -17.59 13.44 -18.44
CA ALA A 520 -18.67 13.86 -17.54
C ALA A 520 -20.02 13.20 -17.86
N GLU A 521 -20.30 12.92 -19.13
CA GLU A 521 -21.55 12.30 -19.60
C GLU A 521 -21.67 10.79 -19.34
N ASP A 522 -20.53 10.08 -19.24
CA ASP A 522 -20.42 8.66 -18.88
C ASP A 522 -19.12 8.43 -18.13
N PRO A 523 -19.07 8.78 -16.84
CA PRO A 523 -17.84 8.74 -16.08
C PRO A 523 -17.27 7.32 -15.99
N GLN A 524 -16.01 7.17 -16.43
CA GLN A 524 -15.28 5.91 -16.37
C GLN A 524 -14.30 5.90 -15.20
N TYR A 525 -13.68 7.04 -14.91
CA TYR A 525 -12.66 7.16 -13.87
C TYR A 525 -12.87 8.40 -13.00
N VAL A 526 -12.54 8.23 -11.73
CA VAL A 526 -12.40 9.32 -10.76
C VAL A 526 -10.93 9.47 -10.44
N VAL A 527 -10.45 10.71 -10.43
CA VAL A 527 -9.10 11.09 -9.99
C VAL A 527 -9.23 12.06 -8.83
N THR A 528 -8.48 11.83 -7.75
CA THR A 528 -8.27 12.80 -6.69
C THR A 528 -6.80 13.13 -6.56
N VAL A 529 -6.47 14.39 -6.26
CA VAL A 529 -5.14 14.83 -5.87
C VAL A 529 -5.25 15.76 -4.67
N THR A 530 -4.35 15.59 -3.69
CA THR A 530 -4.34 16.39 -2.46
C THR A 530 -2.91 16.78 -2.12
N PHE A 531 -2.68 18.03 -1.75
CA PHE A 531 -1.38 18.55 -1.31
C PHE A 531 -1.52 19.18 0.07
N THR A 532 -0.74 18.69 1.02
CA THR A 532 -0.74 19.16 2.40
C THR A 532 0.29 20.28 2.57
N LYS A 533 -0.17 21.41 3.12
CA LYS A 533 0.66 22.59 3.44
C LYS A 533 1.58 23.04 2.29
N PRO A 534 1.06 23.26 1.08
CA PRO A 534 1.85 23.82 -0.01
C PRO A 534 2.32 25.25 0.37
N GLN A 535 3.56 25.61 -0.02
CA GLN A 535 4.15 26.91 0.35
C GLN A 535 4.13 27.92 -0.79
N THR A 536 4.27 27.47 -2.05
CA THR A 536 4.37 28.38 -3.21
C THR A 536 3.01 28.78 -3.79
N ASN A 537 2.05 27.85 -3.83
CA ASN A 537 0.66 28.15 -4.20
C ASN A 537 -0.28 27.42 -3.22
N LYS A 538 -0.86 28.17 -2.32
CA LYS A 538 -1.72 27.70 -1.24
C LYS A 538 -3.19 27.55 -1.64
N TRP A 539 -3.51 27.65 -2.92
CA TRP A 539 -4.86 27.54 -3.47
C TRP A 539 -5.01 26.27 -4.30
N SER A 540 -6.23 25.83 -4.48
CA SER A 540 -6.54 24.63 -5.29
C SER A 540 -6.10 24.76 -6.76
N SER A 541 -5.88 25.97 -7.28
CA SER A 541 -5.26 26.19 -8.58
C SER A 541 -3.85 25.58 -8.68
N GLY A 542 -3.13 25.43 -7.55
CA GLY A 542 -1.85 24.71 -7.49
C GLY A 542 -1.99 23.20 -7.73
N ALA A 543 -3.11 22.59 -7.32
CA ALA A 543 -3.37 21.16 -7.50
C ALA A 543 -3.91 20.82 -8.91
N ALA A 544 -4.50 21.78 -9.60
CA ALA A 544 -5.15 21.59 -10.91
C ALA A 544 -4.22 21.00 -12.00
N PRO A 545 -2.93 21.41 -12.15
CA PRO A 545 -2.03 20.82 -13.14
C PRO A 545 -1.77 19.32 -12.91
N ALA A 546 -1.62 18.89 -11.64
CA ALA A 546 -1.40 17.48 -11.30
C ALA A 546 -2.65 16.66 -11.59
N PHE A 547 -3.83 17.13 -11.20
CA PHE A 547 -5.12 16.51 -11.53
C PHE A 547 -5.27 16.36 -13.05
N ARG A 548 -5.07 17.44 -13.82
CA ARG A 548 -5.16 17.40 -15.28
C ARG A 548 -4.22 16.37 -15.89
N THR A 549 -2.97 16.38 -15.47
CA THR A 549 -1.95 15.46 -16.00
C THR A 549 -2.35 14.00 -15.73
N LEU A 550 -2.70 13.68 -14.49
CA LEU A 550 -3.07 12.32 -14.13
C LEU A 550 -4.37 11.87 -14.82
N MET A 551 -5.40 12.73 -14.88
CA MET A 551 -6.63 12.41 -15.61
C MET A 551 -6.36 12.16 -17.10
N SER A 552 -5.50 12.99 -17.75
CA SER A 552 -5.12 12.76 -19.14
C SER A 552 -4.43 11.42 -19.33
N GLN A 553 -3.49 11.06 -18.46
CA GLN A 553 -2.77 9.78 -18.49
C GLN A 553 -3.72 8.58 -18.34
N VAL A 554 -4.72 8.70 -17.45
CA VAL A 554 -5.74 7.66 -17.25
C VAL A 554 -6.57 7.46 -18.51
N LEU A 555 -7.11 8.55 -19.06
CA LEU A 555 -7.97 8.50 -20.25
C LEU A 555 -7.21 7.94 -21.47
N GLU A 556 -5.94 8.31 -21.64
CA GLU A 556 -5.07 7.82 -22.70
C GLU A 556 -4.73 6.34 -22.50
N LYS A 557 -4.27 5.95 -21.30
CA LYS A 557 -3.87 4.57 -20.98
C LYS A 557 -5.01 3.56 -21.25
N TYR A 558 -6.20 3.91 -20.82
CA TYR A 558 -7.37 3.04 -20.96
C TYR A 558 -8.16 3.31 -22.25
N ARG A 559 -7.65 4.17 -23.14
CA ARG A 559 -8.27 4.47 -24.45
C ARG A 559 -9.74 4.82 -24.33
N VAL A 560 -10.07 5.66 -23.34
CA VAL A 560 -11.45 6.10 -23.10
C VAL A 560 -11.94 6.88 -24.34
N ALA A 561 -13.16 6.59 -24.78
CA ALA A 561 -13.73 7.32 -25.91
C ALA A 561 -13.91 8.82 -25.55
N PRO A 562 -13.56 9.74 -26.46
CA PRO A 562 -13.83 11.16 -26.25
C PRO A 562 -15.31 11.44 -26.04
N SER A 563 -15.61 12.56 -25.36
CA SER A 563 -16.97 13.08 -25.17
C SER A 563 -17.69 13.28 -26.51
N ALA A 564 -18.90 12.76 -26.62
CA ALA A 564 -19.70 12.81 -27.86
C ALA A 564 -20.54 14.09 -27.98
N SER A 565 -20.68 14.86 -26.90
CA SER A 565 -21.51 16.08 -26.82
C SER A 565 -20.76 17.21 -26.13
N GLU A 566 -21.24 18.42 -26.31
CA GLU A 566 -20.80 19.58 -25.51
C GLU A 566 -21.21 19.43 -24.03
N ALA A 567 -20.48 20.15 -23.16
CA ALA A 567 -20.79 20.18 -21.72
C ALA A 567 -22.20 20.69 -21.48
N LYS A 568 -22.95 19.96 -20.64
CA LYS A 568 -24.29 20.38 -20.22
C LYS A 568 -24.18 21.29 -19.02
N LEU A 569 -24.50 22.56 -19.21
CA LEU A 569 -24.37 23.60 -18.19
C LEU A 569 -25.74 24.14 -17.76
N TYR A 570 -25.91 24.32 -16.45
CA TYR A 570 -27.02 25.08 -15.89
C TYR A 570 -26.63 26.55 -15.67
N PRO A 571 -27.58 27.50 -15.67
CA PRO A 571 -27.29 28.88 -15.30
C PRO A 571 -26.65 28.97 -13.91
N SER A 572 -25.57 29.73 -13.79
CA SER A 572 -24.87 29.94 -12.51
C SER A 572 -25.40 31.16 -11.74
N THR A 573 -26.09 32.07 -12.42
CA THR A 573 -26.68 33.30 -11.85
C THR A 573 -28.12 33.43 -12.27
N TRP A 574 -28.85 34.35 -11.60
CA TRP A 574 -30.25 34.69 -11.89
C TRP A 574 -30.51 36.18 -11.75
#